data_0b1f636b48ec422319f428738ebdb75c
#
_entry.id   0b1f636b48ec422319f428738ebdb75c
#
_cell.length_a   1.000
_cell.length_b   1.000
_cell.length_c   1.000
_cell.angle_alpha   90.00
_cell.angle_beta   90.00
_cell.angle_gamma   90.00
#
_symmetry.space_group_name_H-M   'P 1'
#
loop_
_entity.id
_entity.type
_entity.pdbx_description
1 polymer ?
#
loop_
_entity_poly.entity_id
_entity_poly.type
_entity_poly.pdbx_seq_one_letter_code
_entity_poly.pdbx_strand_id
1 'polypeptide(L)'
;TRNITKAVSILMVDYSCAIKLSTPISVISAIREAADSDITVKGGKYLEEFALADTIVFDKTGTLTNAQPVLERVIAFGDYSEDEVLKIAACLEEHFPHSVARAIVKGAADKNLYHAEEHAEVQYIVAHGIATLLHGKRAIIGSCHFVSEDEGVEISEEQLAEISEKSGACSVIYLAIGGKLAGALCISDPPRAEAQQAVARLKAAGIDNIVMLTGDSEKAARLTAEKLGITQ
;
A
#
# COMPACT_ATOMS: atom_id res chain seq x y z
N THR A 1 7.41 -54.77 -49.16
CA THR A 1 6.65 -55.65 -48.25
C THR A 1 5.40 -54.96 -47.81
N ARG A 2 4.23 -55.36 -48.35
CA ARG A 2 2.91 -54.92 -47.90
C ARG A 2 2.58 -55.58 -46.55
N ASN A 3 3.18 -55.11 -45.49
CA ASN A 3 2.88 -55.60 -44.17
C ASN A 3 2.02 -54.48 -43.43
N ILE A 4 0.71 -54.68 -43.44
CA ILE A 4 -0.27 -53.80 -42.85
C ILE A 4 0.00 -53.63 -41.35
N THR A 5 0.41 -54.70 -40.67
CA THR A 5 0.75 -54.66 -39.25
C THR A 5 1.93 -53.71 -38.97
N LYS A 6 2.95 -53.72 -39.81
CA LYS A 6 4.08 -52.80 -39.72
C LYS A 6 3.69 -51.34 -40.00
N ALA A 7 2.81 -51.10 -40.96
CA ALA A 7 2.30 -49.76 -41.25
C ALA A 7 1.43 -49.24 -40.12
N VAL A 8 0.55 -50.06 -39.56
CA VAL A 8 -0.28 -49.70 -38.40
C VAL A 8 0.58 -49.48 -37.15
N SER A 9 1.61 -50.29 -36.92
CA SER A 9 2.55 -50.11 -35.81
C SER A 9 3.31 -48.78 -35.92
N ILE A 10 3.73 -48.39 -37.13
CA ILE A 10 4.40 -47.10 -37.36
C ILE A 10 3.43 -45.95 -37.18
N LEU A 11 2.17 -46.08 -37.59
CA LEU A 11 1.11 -45.10 -37.36
C LEU A 11 0.70 -45.01 -35.88
N MET A 12 0.80 -46.13 -35.13
CA MET A 12 0.47 -46.20 -33.71
C MET A 12 1.62 -45.74 -32.80
N VAL A 13 2.88 -45.92 -33.23
CA VAL A 13 4.05 -45.29 -32.60
C VAL A 13 4.13 -43.86 -33.08
N ASP A 14 3.07 -43.15 -32.78
CA ASP A 14 2.86 -41.81 -33.23
C ASP A 14 3.70 -40.86 -32.38
N TYR A 15 4.53 -40.07 -33.03
CA TYR A 15 5.22 -38.92 -32.50
C TYR A 15 4.25 -38.01 -31.69
N SER A 16 2.95 -38.04 -32.04
CA SER A 16 1.88 -37.36 -31.31
C SER A 16 1.64 -37.94 -29.90
N CYS A 17 1.89 -39.22 -29.64
CA CYS A 17 1.73 -39.77 -28.30
C CYS A 17 2.76 -39.24 -27.31
N ALA A 18 4.01 -39.07 -27.74
CA ALA A 18 5.05 -38.47 -26.90
C ALA A 18 4.70 -37.00 -26.53
N ILE A 19 4.23 -36.21 -27.50
CA ILE A 19 3.81 -34.82 -27.27
C ILE A 19 2.57 -34.76 -26.40
N LYS A 20 1.56 -35.61 -26.65
CA LYS A 20 0.31 -35.67 -25.86
C LYS A 20 0.54 -36.04 -24.39
N LEU A 21 1.60 -36.81 -24.08
CA LEU A 21 1.97 -37.16 -22.71
C LEU A 21 2.94 -36.16 -22.09
N SER A 22 3.91 -35.64 -22.84
CA SER A 22 4.94 -34.76 -22.30
C SER A 22 4.36 -33.40 -21.88
N THR A 23 3.43 -32.83 -22.66
CA THR A 23 2.83 -31.54 -22.36
C THR A 23 2.07 -31.54 -21.02
N PRO A 24 1.13 -32.49 -20.76
CA PRO A 24 0.47 -32.54 -19.45
C PRO A 24 1.44 -32.79 -18.28
N ILE A 25 2.45 -33.60 -18.46
CA ILE A 25 3.45 -33.88 -17.43
C ILE A 25 4.26 -32.64 -17.12
N SER A 26 4.68 -31.87 -18.12
CA SER A 26 5.40 -30.61 -17.93
C SER A 26 4.55 -29.59 -17.22
N VAL A 27 3.26 -29.47 -17.57
CA VAL A 27 2.31 -28.57 -16.89
C VAL A 27 2.12 -28.97 -15.44
N ILE A 28 1.92 -30.27 -15.14
CA ILE A 28 1.78 -30.76 -13.76
C ILE A 28 3.05 -30.49 -12.96
N SER A 29 4.23 -30.71 -13.56
CA SER A 29 5.51 -30.41 -12.91
C SER A 29 5.67 -28.94 -12.60
N ALA A 30 5.32 -28.05 -13.53
CA ALA A 30 5.38 -26.61 -13.32
C ALA A 30 4.39 -26.12 -12.25
N ILE A 31 3.16 -26.69 -12.22
CA ILE A 31 2.17 -26.39 -11.17
C ILE A 31 2.70 -26.83 -9.80
N ARG A 32 3.37 -27.99 -9.73
CA ARG A 32 3.96 -28.47 -8.48
C ARG A 32 5.11 -27.56 -8.02
N GLU A 33 6.00 -27.18 -8.91
CA GLU A 33 7.10 -26.26 -8.61
C GLU A 33 6.60 -24.89 -8.13
N ALA A 34 5.53 -24.39 -8.74
CA ALA A 34 4.84 -23.19 -8.27
C ALA A 34 4.28 -23.37 -6.84
N ALA A 35 3.64 -24.52 -6.57
CA ALA A 35 3.08 -24.82 -5.24
C ALA A 35 4.17 -24.95 -4.17
N ASP A 36 5.35 -25.47 -4.51
CA ASP A 36 6.51 -25.53 -3.60
C ASP A 36 7.04 -24.10 -3.25
N SER A 37 6.62 -23.08 -4.01
CA SER A 37 6.88 -21.65 -3.78
C SER A 37 5.67 -20.88 -3.26
N ASP A 38 4.67 -21.57 -2.69
CA ASP A 38 3.41 -21.00 -2.19
C ASP A 38 2.54 -20.31 -3.27
N ILE A 39 2.74 -20.66 -4.55
CA ILE A 39 1.98 -20.12 -5.68
C ILE A 39 0.94 -21.13 -6.16
N THR A 40 -0.34 -20.79 -6.07
CA THR A 40 -1.44 -21.62 -6.56
C THR A 40 -1.78 -21.31 -8.01
N VAL A 41 -1.48 -22.24 -8.92
CA VAL A 41 -1.83 -22.14 -10.34
C VAL A 41 -3.11 -22.93 -10.63
N LYS A 42 -4.15 -22.28 -11.14
CA LYS A 42 -5.48 -22.87 -11.37
C LYS A 42 -5.60 -23.68 -12.68
N GLY A 43 -4.50 -23.90 -13.41
CA GLY A 43 -4.46 -24.72 -14.63
C GLY A 43 -3.37 -24.28 -15.59
N GLY A 44 -3.00 -25.16 -16.53
CA GLY A 44 -1.90 -24.96 -17.50
C GLY A 44 -2.08 -23.73 -18.39
N LYS A 45 -3.33 -23.40 -18.75
CA LYS A 45 -3.65 -22.20 -19.53
C LYS A 45 -3.10 -20.92 -18.88
N TYR A 46 -3.20 -20.81 -17.56
CA TYR A 46 -2.70 -19.64 -16.84
C TYR A 46 -1.18 -19.54 -16.79
N LEU A 47 -0.47 -20.68 -16.85
CA LEU A 47 0.99 -20.68 -17.01
C LEU A 47 1.42 -20.11 -18.36
N GLU A 48 0.70 -20.48 -19.42
CA GLU A 48 0.96 -19.96 -20.77
C GLU A 48 0.66 -18.47 -20.87
N GLU A 49 -0.48 -18.03 -20.33
CA GLU A 49 -0.87 -16.61 -20.29
C GLU A 49 0.13 -15.79 -19.47
N PHE A 50 0.58 -16.32 -18.32
CA PHE A 50 1.57 -15.65 -17.50
C PHE A 50 2.94 -15.54 -18.18
N ALA A 51 3.34 -16.55 -18.95
CA ALA A 51 4.59 -16.52 -19.71
C ALA A 51 4.58 -15.47 -20.85
N LEU A 52 3.40 -15.04 -21.30
CA LEU A 52 3.23 -14.01 -22.33
C LEU A 52 3.00 -12.61 -21.75
N ALA A 53 2.94 -12.48 -20.42
CA ALA A 53 2.72 -11.20 -19.77
C ALA A 53 3.92 -10.27 -19.99
N ASP A 54 3.67 -9.08 -20.50
CA ASP A 54 4.64 -8.00 -20.67
C ASP A 54 4.47 -6.89 -19.64
N THR A 55 3.36 -6.93 -18.91
CA THR A 55 2.95 -5.91 -17.95
C THR A 55 2.52 -6.55 -16.64
N ILE A 56 3.04 -6.03 -15.53
CA ILE A 56 2.60 -6.40 -14.17
C ILE A 56 2.11 -5.15 -13.45
N VAL A 57 0.95 -5.27 -12.83
CA VAL A 57 0.35 -4.21 -12.01
C VAL A 57 0.39 -4.65 -10.55
N PHE A 58 1.10 -3.90 -9.72
CA PHE A 58 1.17 -4.12 -8.28
C PHE A 58 0.24 -3.18 -7.52
N ASP A 59 -0.53 -3.71 -6.59
CA ASP A 59 -1.05 -2.90 -5.50
C ASP A 59 0.09 -2.52 -4.55
N LYS A 60 0.10 -1.26 -4.09
CA LYS A 60 1.14 -0.81 -3.16
C LYS A 60 0.95 -1.43 -1.77
N THR A 61 -0.21 -1.21 -1.18
CA THR A 61 -0.44 -1.48 0.24
C THR A 61 -0.63 -2.96 0.52
N GLY A 62 0.25 -3.56 1.35
CA GLY A 62 0.19 -4.99 1.69
C GLY A 62 0.82 -5.92 0.64
N THR A 63 1.18 -5.41 -0.55
CA THR A 63 1.90 -6.15 -1.59
C THR A 63 3.35 -5.69 -1.67
N LEU A 64 3.60 -4.47 -2.13
CA LEU A 64 4.94 -3.88 -2.16
C LEU A 64 5.38 -3.39 -0.78
N THR A 65 4.45 -3.14 0.13
CA THR A 65 4.66 -2.75 1.52
C THR A 65 4.14 -3.82 2.48
N ASN A 66 4.47 -3.68 3.75
CA ASN A 66 4.00 -4.61 4.80
C ASN A 66 2.60 -4.28 5.34
N ALA A 67 1.93 -3.23 4.84
CA ALA A 67 0.71 -2.66 5.41
C ALA A 67 0.85 -2.36 6.92
N GLN A 68 2.04 -1.95 7.32
CA GLN A 68 2.37 -1.53 8.68
C GLN A 68 2.86 -0.09 8.65
N PRO A 69 1.94 0.88 8.53
CA PRO A 69 2.30 2.28 8.51
C PRO A 69 2.99 2.67 9.82
N VAL A 70 3.91 3.61 9.71
CA VAL A 70 4.67 4.17 10.83
C VAL A 70 4.57 5.69 10.82
N LEU A 71 4.55 6.29 12.01
CA LEU A 71 4.65 7.73 12.16
C LEU A 71 6.10 8.16 11.91
N GLU A 72 6.32 8.90 10.84
CA GLU A 72 7.66 9.40 10.46
C GLU A 72 7.96 10.74 11.14
N ARG A 73 6.97 11.63 11.12
CA ARG A 73 7.14 13.00 11.58
C ARG A 73 5.82 13.63 11.99
N VAL A 74 5.90 14.57 12.91
CA VAL A 74 4.83 15.50 13.26
C VAL A 74 5.27 16.90 12.91
N ILE A 75 4.38 17.71 12.37
CA ILE A 75 4.59 19.13 12.05
C ILE A 75 3.54 19.90 12.84
N ALA A 76 3.96 20.79 13.73
CA ALA A 76 3.07 21.57 14.57
C ALA A 76 2.90 22.98 14.04
N PHE A 77 1.72 23.55 14.24
CA PHE A 77 1.38 24.90 13.85
C PHE A 77 0.74 25.69 15.01
N GLY A 78 0.86 27.01 14.95
CA GLY A 78 0.32 27.90 15.98
C GLY A 78 1.03 27.73 17.32
N ASP A 79 0.24 27.64 18.40
CA ASP A 79 0.75 27.54 19.78
C ASP A 79 0.98 26.08 20.23
N TYR A 80 0.86 25.10 19.33
CA TYR A 80 1.01 23.68 19.64
C TYR A 80 2.43 23.22 19.41
N SER A 81 2.95 22.36 20.30
CA SER A 81 4.16 21.59 20.09
C SER A 81 3.88 20.30 19.33
N GLU A 82 4.93 19.69 18.73
CA GLU A 82 4.80 18.41 18.02
C GLU A 82 4.26 17.30 18.95
N ASP A 83 4.66 17.31 20.22
CA ASP A 83 4.22 16.30 21.19
C ASP A 83 2.75 16.51 21.61
N GLU A 84 2.29 17.76 21.68
CA GLU A 84 0.85 18.06 21.92
C GLU A 84 -0.01 17.64 20.73
N VAL A 85 0.42 17.95 19.49
CA VAL A 85 -0.26 17.52 18.28
C VAL A 85 -0.37 15.99 18.24
N LEU A 86 0.74 15.28 18.52
CA LEU A 86 0.76 13.83 18.52
C LEU A 86 -0.11 13.24 19.62
N LYS A 87 -0.06 13.80 20.82
CA LYS A 87 -0.87 13.38 21.98
C LYS A 87 -2.37 13.51 21.66
N ILE A 88 -2.78 14.65 21.11
CA ILE A 88 -4.18 14.91 20.75
C ILE A 88 -4.61 13.97 19.62
N ALA A 89 -3.80 13.83 18.57
CA ALA A 89 -4.09 12.93 17.47
C ALA A 89 -4.24 11.46 17.93
N ALA A 90 -3.37 10.99 18.82
CA ALA A 90 -3.45 9.65 19.38
C ALA A 90 -4.72 9.43 20.21
N CYS A 91 -5.12 10.44 21.00
CA CYS A 91 -6.34 10.42 21.78
C CYS A 91 -7.59 10.30 20.89
N LEU A 92 -7.63 11.00 19.76
CA LEU A 92 -8.75 10.93 18.82
C LEU A 92 -8.81 9.60 18.05
N GLU A 93 -7.66 9.04 17.71
CA GLU A 93 -7.53 7.87 16.86
C GLU A 93 -7.60 6.54 17.61
N GLU A 94 -7.39 6.50 18.95
CA GLU A 94 -7.32 5.24 19.70
C GLU A 94 -8.62 4.43 19.68
N HIS A 95 -9.75 5.09 19.46
CA HIS A 95 -11.07 4.42 19.39
C HIS A 95 -11.34 3.77 18.01
N PHE A 96 -10.50 4.02 17.02
CA PHE A 96 -10.70 3.56 15.64
C PHE A 96 -9.53 2.69 15.15
N PRO A 97 -9.61 1.36 15.27
CA PRO A 97 -8.47 0.45 15.07
C PRO A 97 -8.14 0.20 13.59
N HIS A 98 -7.92 1.24 12.79
CA HIS A 98 -7.36 1.13 11.45
C HIS A 98 -5.83 1.28 11.45
N SER A 99 -5.17 0.97 10.34
CA SER A 99 -3.72 0.89 10.27
C SER A 99 -3.01 2.21 10.59
N VAL A 100 -3.55 3.33 10.13
CA VAL A 100 -3.00 4.69 10.37
C VAL A 100 -3.18 5.09 11.84
N ALA A 101 -4.37 4.84 12.42
CA ALA A 101 -4.63 5.09 13.83
C ALA A 101 -3.63 4.36 14.73
N ARG A 102 -3.39 3.05 14.44
CA ARG A 102 -2.39 2.28 15.17
C ARG A 102 -0.98 2.86 15.07
N ALA A 103 -0.61 3.42 13.91
CA ALA A 103 0.69 4.07 13.72
C ALA A 103 0.83 5.32 14.59
N ILE A 104 -0.22 6.15 14.66
CA ILE A 104 -0.26 7.38 15.46
C ILE A 104 -0.21 7.04 16.96
N VAL A 105 -1.07 6.13 17.42
CA VAL A 105 -1.11 5.69 18.82
C VAL A 105 0.20 5.06 19.25
N LYS A 106 0.80 4.21 18.40
CA LYS A 106 2.11 3.62 18.65
C LYS A 106 3.20 4.71 18.71
N GLY A 107 3.19 5.67 17.79
CA GLY A 107 4.14 6.80 17.79
C GLY A 107 4.08 7.62 19.07
N ALA A 108 2.88 7.84 19.62
CA ALA A 108 2.70 8.50 20.91
C ALA A 108 3.21 7.64 22.08
N ALA A 109 2.92 6.33 22.07
CA ALA A 109 3.40 5.41 23.08
C ALA A 109 4.94 5.29 23.11
N ASP A 110 5.58 5.22 21.94
CA ASP A 110 7.05 5.17 21.80
C ASP A 110 7.74 6.42 22.37
N LYS A 111 7.03 7.57 22.37
CA LYS A 111 7.48 8.82 23.01
C LYS A 111 7.01 8.95 24.47
N ASN A 112 6.34 7.94 25.05
CA ASN A 112 5.73 7.98 26.39
C ASN A 112 4.73 9.13 26.59
N LEU A 113 4.01 9.52 25.53
CA LEU A 113 2.98 10.54 25.58
C LEU A 113 1.65 9.91 25.98
N TYR A 114 1.43 9.83 27.28
CA TYR A 114 0.16 9.35 27.83
C TYR A 114 -0.85 10.49 27.85
N HIS A 115 -2.10 10.16 27.60
CA HIS A 115 -3.23 11.10 27.69
C HIS A 115 -4.34 10.50 28.55
N ALA A 116 -5.05 11.35 29.26
CA ALA A 116 -6.36 11.02 29.78
C ALA A 116 -7.39 11.32 28.69
N GLU A 117 -8.51 10.59 28.67
CA GLU A 117 -9.63 10.93 27.76
C GLU A 117 -10.14 12.34 28.11
N GLU A 118 -9.83 13.32 27.26
CA GLU A 118 -10.20 14.74 27.47
C GLU A 118 -11.21 15.22 26.42
N HIS A 119 -11.73 14.33 25.59
CA HIS A 119 -12.68 14.63 24.53
C HIS A 119 -14.10 14.13 24.84
N ALA A 120 -15.08 14.77 24.20
CA ALA A 120 -16.46 14.29 24.17
C ALA A 120 -16.59 13.06 23.26
N GLU A 121 -17.82 12.57 23.09
CA GLU A 121 -18.11 11.47 22.17
C GLU A 121 -17.52 11.75 20.77
N VAL A 122 -16.76 10.81 20.26
CA VAL A 122 -16.06 10.92 18.99
C VAL A 122 -16.99 10.51 17.85
N GLN A 123 -17.15 11.38 16.87
CA GLN A 123 -17.93 11.11 15.66
C GLN A 123 -17.00 10.68 14.53
N TYR A 124 -17.16 9.45 14.08
CA TYR A 124 -16.46 8.94 12.90
C TYR A 124 -17.22 9.31 11.62
N ILE A 125 -16.56 10.03 10.72
CA ILE A 125 -17.09 10.40 9.41
C ILE A 125 -16.48 9.45 8.39
N VAL A 126 -17.29 8.49 7.90
CA VAL A 126 -16.84 7.40 7.03
C VAL A 126 -16.06 7.93 5.83
N ALA A 127 -14.86 7.39 5.60
CA ALA A 127 -13.93 7.72 4.52
C ALA A 127 -13.31 9.14 4.55
N HIS A 128 -13.62 9.97 5.57
CA HIS A 128 -13.17 11.36 5.62
C HIS A 128 -12.25 11.63 6.81
N GLY A 129 -12.68 11.27 8.02
CA GLY A 129 -11.90 11.53 9.22
C GLY A 129 -12.73 11.40 10.50
N ILE A 130 -12.22 12.03 11.54
CA ILE A 130 -12.81 12.01 12.88
C ILE A 130 -13.08 13.45 13.32
N ALA A 131 -14.22 13.68 13.94
CA ALA A 131 -14.59 14.94 14.55
C ALA A 131 -15.05 14.73 15.99
N THR A 132 -14.65 15.63 16.91
CA THR A 132 -15.08 15.63 18.30
C THR A 132 -15.01 17.05 18.89
N LEU A 133 -15.36 17.17 20.17
CA LEU A 133 -15.14 18.37 20.96
C LEU A 133 -14.02 18.12 21.99
N LEU A 134 -12.94 18.87 21.86
CA LEU A 134 -11.83 18.91 22.81
C LEU A 134 -11.89 20.21 23.61
N HIS A 135 -12.12 20.13 24.92
CA HIS A 135 -12.29 21.32 25.79
C HIS A 135 -13.29 22.32 25.25
N GLY A 136 -14.40 21.86 24.66
CA GLY A 136 -15.43 22.71 24.06
C GLY A 136 -15.10 23.33 22.71
N LYS A 137 -13.94 23.06 22.14
CA LYS A 137 -13.55 23.39 20.75
C LYS A 137 -13.70 22.21 19.83
N ARG A 138 -14.19 22.45 18.62
CA ARG A 138 -14.25 21.39 17.60
C ARG A 138 -12.82 20.97 17.22
N ALA A 139 -12.52 19.70 17.38
CA ALA A 139 -11.26 19.07 16.97
C ALA A 139 -11.58 18.07 15.85
N ILE A 140 -10.82 18.10 14.76
CA ILE A 140 -10.98 17.26 13.61
C ILE A 140 -9.63 16.71 13.16
N ILE A 141 -9.61 15.44 12.76
CA ILE A 141 -8.42 14.79 12.21
C ILE A 141 -8.80 14.01 10.95
N GLY A 142 -8.04 14.17 9.87
CA GLY A 142 -8.32 13.48 8.61
C GLY A 142 -7.50 13.97 7.43
N SER A 143 -8.00 13.72 6.21
CA SER A 143 -7.36 14.14 4.96
C SER A 143 -7.37 15.67 4.80
N CYS A 144 -6.52 16.18 3.90
CA CYS A 144 -6.54 17.62 3.55
C CYS A 144 -7.92 18.06 3.09
N HIS A 145 -8.54 17.31 2.18
CA HIS A 145 -9.89 17.59 1.67
C HIS A 145 -10.91 17.69 2.79
N PHE A 146 -10.94 16.70 3.70
CA PHE A 146 -11.85 16.71 4.84
C PHE A 146 -11.68 17.96 5.71
N VAL A 147 -10.44 18.29 6.06
CA VAL A 147 -10.16 19.44 6.96
C VAL A 147 -10.44 20.77 6.27
N SER A 148 -10.02 20.93 5.00
CA SER A 148 -10.13 22.23 4.32
C SER A 148 -11.46 22.45 3.61
N GLU A 149 -12.03 21.43 2.94
CA GLU A 149 -13.22 21.59 2.12
C GLU A 149 -14.51 21.23 2.88
N ASP A 150 -14.54 20.08 3.57
CA ASP A 150 -15.74 19.64 4.27
C ASP A 150 -15.95 20.41 5.59
N GLU A 151 -14.88 20.64 6.34
CA GLU A 151 -14.91 21.32 7.64
C GLU A 151 -14.54 22.82 7.57
N GLY A 152 -14.14 23.29 6.40
CA GLY A 152 -13.92 24.73 6.12
C GLY A 152 -12.75 25.36 6.86
N VAL A 153 -11.75 24.57 7.27
CA VAL A 153 -10.55 25.09 7.93
C VAL A 153 -9.63 25.74 6.91
N GLU A 154 -9.34 27.01 7.08
CA GLU A 154 -8.39 27.72 6.24
C GLU A 154 -6.95 27.25 6.54
N ILE A 155 -6.29 26.72 5.53
CA ILE A 155 -4.88 26.32 5.57
C ILE A 155 -4.14 27.25 4.62
N SER A 156 -3.17 28.00 5.14
CA SER A 156 -2.41 28.95 4.31
C SER A 156 -1.51 28.25 3.30
N GLU A 157 -1.19 28.94 2.20
CA GLU A 157 -0.24 28.43 1.19
C GLU A 157 1.14 28.13 1.80
N GLU A 158 1.56 28.95 2.78
CA GLU A 158 2.82 28.74 3.50
C GLU A 158 2.80 27.43 4.31
N GLN A 159 1.69 27.15 5.01
CA GLN A 159 1.52 25.90 5.76
C GLN A 159 1.52 24.68 4.82
N LEU A 160 0.81 24.76 3.69
CA LEU A 160 0.80 23.69 2.68
C LEU A 160 2.18 23.47 2.07
N ALA A 161 2.93 24.54 1.80
CA ALA A 161 4.29 24.45 1.28
C ALA A 161 5.23 23.79 2.29
N GLU A 162 5.16 24.18 3.57
CA GLU A 162 5.95 23.60 4.65
C GLU A 162 5.64 22.09 4.83
N ILE A 163 4.34 21.73 4.86
CA ILE A 163 3.91 20.33 4.94
C ILE A 163 4.43 19.56 3.73
N SER A 164 4.27 20.11 2.52
CA SER A 164 4.73 19.46 1.29
C SER A 164 6.24 19.25 1.25
N GLU A 165 7.03 20.18 1.76
CA GLU A 165 8.47 20.05 1.86
C GLU A 165 8.88 18.97 2.85
N LYS A 166 8.27 19.00 4.05
CA LYS A 166 8.64 18.11 5.16
C LYS A 166 8.06 16.70 5.06
N SER A 167 6.94 16.51 4.33
CA SER A 167 6.25 15.21 4.26
C SER A 167 6.97 14.18 3.35
N GLY A 168 7.72 14.64 2.35
CA GLY A 168 8.40 13.71 1.43
C GLY A 168 7.42 12.76 0.72
N ALA A 169 7.63 11.45 0.91
CA ALA A 169 6.81 10.37 0.36
C ALA A 169 5.69 9.89 1.31
N CYS A 170 5.45 10.60 2.42
CA CYS A 170 4.46 10.20 3.42
C CYS A 170 3.05 10.63 3.01
N SER A 171 2.07 9.85 3.43
CA SER A 171 0.68 10.29 3.51
C SER A 171 0.53 11.23 4.70
N VAL A 172 -0.20 12.33 4.51
CA VAL A 172 -0.34 13.37 5.53
C VAL A 172 -1.75 13.35 6.11
N ILE A 173 -1.83 13.31 7.43
CA ILE A 173 -3.06 13.45 8.20
C ILE A 173 -3.03 14.83 8.88
N TYR A 174 -4.10 15.59 8.75
CA TYR A 174 -4.22 16.94 9.25
C TYR A 174 -5.03 16.96 10.54
N LEU A 175 -4.55 17.68 11.54
CA LEU A 175 -5.25 17.94 12.80
C LEU A 175 -5.60 19.44 12.87
N ALA A 176 -6.89 19.74 13.04
CA ALA A 176 -7.33 21.11 13.28
C ALA A 176 -8.17 21.21 14.54
N ILE A 177 -8.04 22.33 15.27
CA ILE A 177 -8.71 22.58 16.53
C ILE A 177 -9.26 23.99 16.52
N GLY A 178 -10.57 24.13 16.80
CA GLY A 178 -11.24 25.43 16.84
C GLY A 178 -11.19 26.18 15.50
N GLY A 179 -11.24 25.46 14.37
CA GLY A 179 -11.22 26.03 13.03
C GLY A 179 -9.84 26.48 12.54
N LYS A 180 -8.76 26.08 13.21
CA LYS A 180 -7.38 26.38 12.80
C LYS A 180 -6.55 25.12 12.72
N LEU A 181 -5.62 25.06 11.76
CA LEU A 181 -4.67 23.97 11.65
C LEU A 181 -3.74 23.95 12.87
N ALA A 182 -3.77 22.87 13.65
CA ALA A 182 -2.91 22.64 14.80
C ALA A 182 -1.66 21.85 14.42
N GLY A 183 -1.75 20.96 13.43
CA GLY A 183 -0.60 20.20 12.97
C GLY A 183 -0.91 19.22 11.85
N ALA A 184 0.14 18.57 11.38
CA ALA A 184 0.09 17.51 10.38
C ALA A 184 0.96 16.36 10.81
N LEU A 185 0.48 15.13 10.60
CA LEU A 185 1.19 13.89 10.91
C LEU A 185 1.56 13.19 9.60
N CYS A 186 2.85 12.92 9.44
CA CYS A 186 3.39 12.26 8.26
C CYS A 186 3.49 10.76 8.53
N ILE A 187 2.69 9.99 7.82
CA ILE A 187 2.61 8.52 7.95
C ILE A 187 3.22 7.90 6.72
N SER A 188 4.20 7.03 6.89
CA SER A 188 4.77 6.23 5.81
C SER A 188 4.35 4.77 5.93
N ASP A 189 4.28 4.09 4.80
CA ASP A 189 4.18 2.63 4.72
C ASP A 189 5.40 2.12 3.94
N PRO A 190 6.49 1.78 4.64
CA PRO A 190 7.76 1.49 4.00
C PRO A 190 7.65 0.25 3.11
N PRO A 191 8.30 0.27 1.94
CA PRO A 191 8.38 -0.89 1.07
C PRO A 191 9.03 -2.08 1.79
N ARG A 192 8.65 -3.29 1.39
CA ARG A 192 9.33 -4.52 1.81
C ARG A 192 10.80 -4.50 1.38
N ALA A 193 11.65 -5.08 2.20
CA ALA A 193 13.08 -5.13 1.91
C ALA A 193 13.38 -5.81 0.56
N GLU A 194 12.58 -6.82 0.20
CA GLU A 194 12.70 -7.58 -1.03
C GLU A 194 12.04 -6.93 -2.27
N ALA A 195 11.19 -5.90 -2.09
CA ALA A 195 10.38 -5.35 -3.18
C ALA A 195 11.22 -4.79 -4.34
N GLN A 196 12.29 -4.05 -4.05
CA GLN A 196 13.17 -3.51 -5.08
C GLN A 196 13.86 -4.64 -5.88
N GLN A 197 14.31 -5.70 -5.18
CA GLN A 197 14.95 -6.84 -5.84
C GLN A 197 13.93 -7.63 -6.69
N ALA A 198 12.70 -7.76 -6.22
CA ALA A 198 11.63 -8.43 -6.98
C ALA A 198 11.34 -7.67 -8.29
N VAL A 199 11.20 -6.35 -8.24
CA VAL A 199 11.03 -5.49 -9.43
C VAL A 199 12.21 -5.65 -10.40
N ALA A 200 13.45 -5.64 -9.90
CA ALA A 200 14.64 -5.81 -10.73
C ALA A 200 14.69 -7.20 -11.41
N ARG A 201 14.29 -8.26 -10.69
CA ARG A 201 14.21 -9.62 -11.25
C ARG A 201 13.13 -9.75 -12.33
N LEU A 202 11.98 -9.12 -12.15
CA LEU A 202 10.91 -9.12 -13.16
C LEU A 202 11.37 -8.43 -14.44
N LYS A 203 12.05 -7.28 -14.34
CA LYS A 203 12.64 -6.61 -15.50
C LYS A 203 13.67 -7.49 -16.21
N ALA A 204 14.51 -8.15 -15.45
CA ALA A 204 15.50 -9.10 -16.00
C ALA A 204 14.85 -10.33 -16.67
N ALA A 205 13.64 -10.71 -16.25
CA ALA A 205 12.84 -11.78 -16.86
C ALA A 205 12.07 -11.34 -18.12
N GLY A 206 12.17 -10.06 -18.52
CA GLY A 206 11.53 -9.53 -19.75
C GLY A 206 10.17 -8.86 -19.51
N ILE A 207 9.82 -8.52 -18.27
CA ILE A 207 8.65 -7.71 -17.99
C ILE A 207 9.01 -6.24 -18.19
N ASP A 208 8.56 -5.65 -19.28
CA ASP A 208 8.91 -4.28 -19.66
C ASP A 208 8.13 -3.22 -18.89
N ASN A 209 6.85 -3.51 -18.59
CA ASN A 209 5.96 -2.57 -17.94
C ASN A 209 5.63 -3.03 -16.51
N ILE A 210 6.08 -2.25 -15.55
CA ILE A 210 5.72 -2.47 -14.14
C ILE A 210 5.00 -1.21 -13.65
N VAL A 211 3.75 -1.40 -13.22
CA VAL A 211 2.83 -0.34 -12.79
C VAL A 211 2.51 -0.52 -11.32
N MET A 212 2.44 0.58 -10.57
CA MET A 212 2.00 0.59 -9.18
C MET A 212 0.65 1.29 -9.06
N LEU A 213 -0.34 0.61 -8.47
CA LEU A 213 -1.62 1.19 -8.08
C LEU A 213 -1.58 1.59 -6.61
N THR A 214 -2.03 2.80 -6.30
CA THR A 214 -2.11 3.31 -4.94
C THR A 214 -3.18 4.40 -4.83
N GLY A 215 -3.77 4.54 -3.65
CA GLY A 215 -4.64 5.67 -3.30
C GLY A 215 -3.89 6.86 -2.70
N ASP A 216 -2.55 6.83 -2.65
CA ASP A 216 -1.75 7.93 -2.12
C ASP A 216 -1.73 9.14 -3.07
N SER A 217 -1.23 10.26 -2.58
CA SER A 217 -0.98 11.43 -3.42
C SER A 217 0.03 11.11 -4.54
N GLU A 218 -0.11 11.75 -5.69
CA GLU A 218 0.79 11.54 -6.84
C GLU A 218 2.27 11.69 -6.47
N LYS A 219 2.59 12.67 -5.61
CA LYS A 219 3.96 12.92 -5.14
C LYS A 219 4.50 11.72 -4.35
N ALA A 220 3.73 11.19 -3.40
CA ALA A 220 4.12 10.03 -2.58
C ALA A 220 4.25 8.76 -3.42
N ALA A 221 3.32 8.54 -4.36
CA ALA A 221 3.36 7.43 -5.29
C ALA A 221 4.61 7.47 -6.17
N ARG A 222 4.94 8.63 -6.76
CA ARG A 222 6.11 8.82 -7.62
C ARG A 222 7.42 8.55 -6.87
N LEU A 223 7.59 9.09 -5.67
CA LEU A 223 8.78 8.87 -4.85
C LEU A 223 8.95 7.39 -4.44
N THR A 224 7.84 6.69 -4.19
CA THR A 224 7.88 5.25 -3.89
C THR A 224 8.23 4.44 -5.13
N ALA A 225 7.64 4.76 -6.27
CA ALA A 225 7.93 4.12 -7.55
C ALA A 225 9.42 4.27 -7.93
N GLU A 226 9.98 5.46 -7.80
CA GLU A 226 11.41 5.72 -8.04
C GLU A 226 12.31 4.87 -7.16
N LYS A 227 12.01 4.79 -5.84
CA LYS A 227 12.77 3.94 -4.90
C LYS A 227 12.74 2.46 -5.28
N LEU A 228 11.62 1.98 -5.81
CA LEU A 228 11.44 0.59 -6.23
C LEU A 228 11.93 0.31 -7.66
N GLY A 229 12.25 1.36 -8.41
CA GLY A 229 12.61 1.24 -9.83
C GLY A 229 11.41 0.93 -10.73
N ILE A 230 10.19 1.30 -10.33
CA ILE A 230 8.95 1.16 -11.11
C ILE A 230 8.84 2.37 -12.05
N THR A 231 8.40 2.15 -13.29
CA THR A 231 8.38 3.17 -14.35
C THR A 231 7.06 3.92 -14.46
N GLN A 232 5.96 3.34 -13.94
CA GLN A 232 4.62 3.95 -13.97
C GLN A 232 3.86 3.69 -12.68
#